data_c093dd406d25ef93d32fc2996f6aef83
#
_entry.id   c093dd406d25ef93d32fc2996f6aef83
#
_cell.length_a   1.000
_cell.length_b   1.000
_cell.length_c   1.000
_cell.angle_alpha   90.00
_cell.angle_beta   90.00
_cell.angle_gamma   90.00
#
_symmetry.space_group_name_H-M   'P 1'
#
loop_
_entity.id
_entity.type
_entity.pdbx_description
1 polymer ?
#
loop_
_entity_poly.entity_id
_entity_poly.type
_entity_poly.pdbx_seq_one_letter_code
_entity_poly.pdbx_strand_id
1 'polypeptide(L)'
;MAVDRDRVAALVRQLLEAIGEDPERPGLKLTPDRVADAYVDFFAGVGEDASAPLDHTISVSQGPAPETLPSGAVMLRDIRFRSMCEHHLLPFRGHAHIAYLPGEQVVGLGALPKVVDVLAARPQVQERLGEQIADAIDDALDARGVLVVLDAVHECVTMRGGRQPDAATLTVAARGAFTDPAQRAELFALLGGPR
;
A
#
# COMPACT_ATOMS: atom_id res chain seq x y z
N MET A 1 -9.82 2.23 -15.47
CA MET A 1 -10.14 1.20 -16.52
C MET A 1 -10.17 -0.14 -15.80
N ALA A 2 -11.30 -0.83 -15.77
CA ALA A 2 -11.44 -2.13 -15.09
C ALA A 2 -10.59 -3.22 -15.75
N VAL A 3 -10.17 -4.22 -14.98
CA VAL A 3 -9.46 -5.40 -15.49
C VAL A 3 -10.36 -6.15 -16.46
N ASP A 4 -9.87 -6.44 -17.67
CA ASP A 4 -10.55 -7.30 -18.65
C ASP A 4 -10.38 -8.78 -18.23
N ARG A 5 -11.31 -9.24 -17.40
CA ARG A 5 -11.30 -10.57 -16.78
C ARG A 5 -11.19 -11.68 -17.83
N ASP A 6 -12.02 -11.61 -18.89
CA ASP A 6 -12.09 -12.68 -19.87
C ASP A 6 -10.79 -12.76 -20.71
N ARG A 7 -10.22 -11.62 -21.02
CA ARG A 7 -8.92 -11.54 -21.68
C ARG A 7 -7.81 -12.08 -20.79
N VAL A 8 -7.82 -11.79 -19.49
CA VAL A 8 -6.86 -12.36 -18.53
C VAL A 8 -6.98 -13.87 -18.50
N ALA A 9 -8.20 -14.42 -18.40
CA ALA A 9 -8.42 -15.86 -18.42
C ALA A 9 -7.87 -16.53 -19.69
N ALA A 10 -8.10 -15.93 -20.87
CA ALA A 10 -7.56 -16.42 -22.12
C ALA A 10 -6.02 -16.42 -22.14
N LEU A 11 -5.38 -15.35 -21.63
CA LEU A 11 -3.92 -15.26 -21.55
C LEU A 11 -3.32 -16.27 -20.56
N VAL A 12 -4.01 -16.53 -19.44
CA VAL A 12 -3.57 -17.55 -18.47
C VAL A 12 -3.63 -18.96 -19.07
N ARG A 13 -4.64 -19.28 -19.91
CA ARG A 13 -4.66 -20.53 -20.66
C ARG A 13 -3.41 -20.66 -21.54
N GLN A 14 -3.08 -19.63 -22.31
CA GLN A 14 -1.87 -19.62 -23.16
C GLN A 14 -0.58 -19.73 -22.31
N LEU A 15 -0.56 -19.12 -21.14
CA LEU A 15 0.56 -19.25 -20.21
C LEU A 15 0.76 -20.69 -19.75
N LEU A 16 -0.33 -21.40 -19.42
CA LEU A 16 -0.27 -22.80 -19.02
C LEU A 16 0.31 -23.68 -20.15
N GLU A 17 -0.13 -23.48 -21.39
CA GLU A 17 0.44 -24.14 -22.57
C GLU A 17 1.93 -23.80 -22.75
N ALA A 18 2.32 -22.54 -22.59
CA ALA A 18 3.69 -22.07 -22.77
C ALA A 18 4.68 -22.64 -21.74
N ILE A 19 4.22 -22.97 -20.52
CA ILE A 19 5.03 -23.65 -19.50
C ILE A 19 5.01 -25.18 -19.62
N GLY A 20 4.34 -25.73 -20.64
CA GLY A 20 4.28 -27.16 -20.93
C GLY A 20 3.19 -27.92 -20.20
N GLU A 21 2.17 -27.23 -19.67
CA GLU A 21 1.02 -27.85 -19.00
C GLU A 21 -0.18 -27.98 -19.94
N ASP A 22 -1.04 -28.97 -19.66
CA ASP A 22 -2.33 -29.14 -20.32
C ASP A 22 -3.42 -28.37 -19.56
N PRO A 23 -3.96 -27.25 -20.10
CA PRO A 23 -5.00 -26.47 -19.46
C PRO A 23 -6.34 -27.23 -19.33
N GLU A 24 -6.54 -28.31 -20.12
CA GLU A 24 -7.77 -29.12 -20.07
C GLU A 24 -7.73 -30.23 -19.03
N ARG A 25 -6.58 -30.55 -18.44
CA ARG A 25 -6.53 -31.56 -17.39
C ARG A 25 -7.38 -31.13 -16.18
N PRO A 26 -8.03 -32.07 -15.45
CA PRO A 26 -9.05 -31.75 -14.45
C PRO A 26 -8.59 -30.74 -13.37
N GLY A 27 -7.31 -30.77 -12.97
CA GLY A 27 -6.77 -29.85 -11.95
C GLY A 27 -6.55 -28.43 -12.43
N LEU A 28 -6.42 -28.19 -13.74
CA LEU A 28 -6.14 -26.86 -14.33
C LEU A 28 -7.34 -26.24 -15.09
N LYS A 29 -8.36 -26.99 -15.37
CA LYS A 29 -9.51 -26.54 -16.20
C LYS A 29 -10.14 -25.24 -15.70
N LEU A 30 -10.18 -25.01 -14.39
CA LEU A 30 -10.73 -23.80 -13.78
C LEU A 30 -9.65 -22.78 -13.40
N THR A 31 -8.37 -23.07 -13.61
CA THR A 31 -7.27 -22.19 -13.22
C THR A 31 -7.29 -20.85 -13.96
N PRO A 32 -7.55 -20.79 -15.28
CA PRO A 32 -7.63 -19.52 -16.00
C PRO A 32 -8.64 -18.55 -15.37
N ASP A 33 -9.85 -19.03 -15.07
CA ASP A 33 -10.88 -18.21 -14.45
C ASP A 33 -10.52 -17.76 -13.04
N ARG A 34 -9.98 -18.66 -12.22
CA ARG A 34 -9.57 -18.34 -10.84
C ARG A 34 -8.45 -17.32 -10.78
N VAL A 35 -7.49 -17.41 -11.71
CA VAL A 35 -6.42 -16.40 -11.81
C VAL A 35 -6.98 -15.07 -12.28
N ALA A 36 -7.90 -15.08 -13.25
CA ALA A 36 -8.56 -13.86 -13.71
C ALA A 36 -9.34 -13.16 -12.57
N ASP A 37 -10.10 -13.92 -11.78
CA ASP A 37 -10.81 -13.41 -10.60
C ASP A 37 -9.84 -12.79 -9.57
N ALA A 38 -8.73 -13.47 -9.29
CA ALA A 38 -7.70 -12.95 -8.39
C ALA A 38 -7.07 -11.65 -8.94
N TYR A 39 -6.89 -11.53 -10.25
CA TYR A 39 -6.31 -10.33 -10.87
C TYR A 39 -7.29 -9.15 -10.86
N VAL A 40 -8.60 -9.39 -10.91
CA VAL A 40 -9.60 -8.34 -10.67
C VAL A 40 -9.39 -7.72 -9.27
N ASP A 41 -9.17 -8.55 -8.25
CA ASP A 41 -8.92 -8.07 -6.89
C ASP A 41 -7.55 -7.39 -6.75
N PHE A 42 -6.49 -7.99 -7.30
CA PHE A 42 -5.13 -7.46 -7.16
C PHE A 42 -4.91 -6.12 -7.87
N PHE A 43 -5.68 -5.85 -8.92
CA PHE A 43 -5.53 -4.66 -9.74
C PHE A 43 -6.77 -3.74 -9.70
N ALA A 44 -7.63 -3.90 -8.68
CA ALA A 44 -8.84 -3.09 -8.51
C ALA A 44 -8.56 -1.58 -8.39
N GLY A 45 -7.36 -1.19 -7.95
CA GLY A 45 -6.96 0.20 -7.81
C GLY A 45 -6.41 0.85 -9.08
N VAL A 46 -6.28 0.11 -10.19
CA VAL A 46 -5.77 0.67 -11.45
C VAL A 46 -6.77 1.65 -12.04
N GLY A 47 -6.38 2.92 -12.12
CA GLY A 47 -7.23 4.01 -12.63
C GLY A 47 -8.20 4.60 -11.62
N GLU A 48 -8.22 4.09 -10.37
CA GLU A 48 -9.01 4.66 -9.28
C GLU A 48 -8.30 5.88 -8.67
N ASP A 49 -9.06 6.80 -8.12
CA ASP A 49 -8.54 7.96 -7.40
C ASP A 49 -8.20 7.59 -5.96
N ALA A 50 -6.93 7.70 -5.60
CA ALA A 50 -6.45 7.37 -4.26
C ALA A 50 -6.81 8.45 -3.23
N SER A 51 -7.14 9.67 -3.64
CA SER A 51 -7.55 10.76 -2.74
C SER A 51 -9.03 10.68 -2.35
N ALA A 52 -9.87 10.03 -3.14
CA ALA A 52 -11.31 9.93 -2.89
C ALA A 52 -11.71 9.47 -1.48
N PRO A 53 -10.98 8.54 -0.81
CA PRO A 53 -11.25 8.21 0.59
C PRO A 53 -11.05 9.39 1.56
N LEU A 54 -10.29 10.42 1.17
CA LEU A 54 -9.93 11.57 2.00
C LEU A 54 -10.88 12.79 1.83
N ASP A 55 -11.88 12.72 0.95
CA ASP A 55 -12.78 13.82 0.64
C ASP A 55 -13.62 14.30 1.85
N HIS A 56 -13.81 13.44 2.85
CA HIS A 56 -14.58 13.77 4.05
C HIS A 56 -13.67 14.16 5.21
N THR A 57 -13.34 15.44 5.28
CA THR A 57 -12.52 16.01 6.34
C THR A 57 -13.36 16.62 7.47
N ILE A 58 -12.74 16.77 8.63
CA ILE A 58 -13.29 17.38 9.84
C ILE A 58 -12.38 18.53 10.24
N SER A 59 -12.93 19.75 10.42
CA SER A 59 -12.15 20.90 10.89
C SER A 59 -11.72 20.72 12.35
N VAL A 60 -10.44 20.94 12.62
CA VAL A 60 -9.85 20.88 13.97
C VAL A 60 -10.16 22.14 14.78
N SER A 61 -10.58 23.24 14.14
CA SER A 61 -10.79 24.56 14.76
C SER A 61 -11.97 24.61 15.75
N GLN A 62 -12.75 23.54 15.90
CA GLN A 62 -13.97 23.52 16.75
C GLN A 62 -13.82 22.73 18.06
N GLY A 63 -12.60 22.30 18.43
CA GLY A 63 -12.38 21.56 19.68
C GLY A 63 -11.03 21.89 20.32
N PRO A 64 -10.84 21.57 21.62
CA PRO A 64 -9.50 21.60 22.20
C PRO A 64 -8.60 20.68 21.38
N ALA A 65 -7.41 21.15 21.00
CA ALA A 65 -6.43 20.32 20.32
C ALA A 65 -6.26 19.00 21.10
N PRO A 66 -6.37 17.85 20.47
CA PRO A 66 -6.17 16.60 21.20
C PRO A 66 -4.76 16.59 21.78
N GLU A 67 -4.65 16.43 23.10
CA GLU A 67 -3.37 16.24 23.82
C GLU A 67 -2.78 14.84 23.50
N THR A 68 -2.57 14.52 22.23
CA THR A 68 -2.47 13.11 21.83
C THR A 68 -1.09 12.61 21.50
N LEU A 69 -0.17 13.46 21.11
CA LEU A 69 1.25 13.13 20.96
C LEU A 69 2.06 14.39 21.22
N PRO A 70 3.32 14.31 21.65
CA PRO A 70 4.17 15.48 21.89
C PRO A 70 4.24 16.46 20.72
N SER A 71 4.08 15.94 19.48
CA SER A 71 4.04 16.71 18.23
C SER A 71 2.64 17.12 17.78
N GLY A 72 1.56 16.62 18.38
CA GLY A 72 0.19 16.76 17.86
C GLY A 72 -0.10 15.93 16.60
N ALA A 73 0.76 14.98 16.26
CA ALA A 73 0.59 14.12 15.10
C ALA A 73 -0.51 13.06 15.35
N VAL A 74 -1.23 12.70 14.30
CA VAL A 74 -2.13 11.54 14.25
C VAL A 74 -1.35 10.38 13.67
N MET A 75 -1.36 9.23 14.35
CA MET A 75 -0.64 8.03 13.89
C MET A 75 -1.58 6.83 13.82
N LEU A 76 -1.58 6.13 12.69
CA LEU A 76 -2.21 4.83 12.51
C LEU A 76 -1.15 3.81 12.11
N ARG A 77 -1.08 2.71 12.87
CA ARG A 77 -0.05 1.68 12.72
C ARG A 77 -0.66 0.35 12.28
N ASP A 78 0.21 -0.52 11.79
CA ASP A 78 -0.11 -1.92 11.46
C ASP A 78 -1.23 -2.08 10.42
N ILE A 79 -1.34 -1.13 9.49
CA ILE A 79 -2.24 -1.23 8.35
C ILE A 79 -1.70 -2.33 7.44
N ARG A 80 -2.37 -3.47 7.38
CA ARG A 80 -1.97 -4.55 6.48
C ARG A 80 -2.21 -4.16 5.03
N PHE A 81 -1.26 -4.49 4.17
CA PHE A 81 -1.42 -4.35 2.73
C PHE A 81 -0.84 -5.54 1.97
N ARG A 82 -1.31 -5.71 0.76
CA ARG A 82 -0.75 -6.61 -0.26
C ARG A 82 -0.68 -5.86 -1.58
N SER A 83 0.35 -6.10 -2.35
CA SER A 83 0.53 -5.49 -3.66
C SER A 83 1.23 -6.46 -4.61
N MET A 84 1.32 -6.09 -5.89
CA MET A 84 2.00 -6.86 -6.91
C MET A 84 3.24 -6.13 -7.39
N CYS A 85 4.39 -6.77 -7.25
CA CYS A 85 5.66 -6.22 -7.75
C CYS A 85 5.58 -6.01 -9.27
N GLU A 86 5.80 -4.78 -9.74
CA GLU A 86 5.69 -4.47 -11.17
C GLU A 86 6.75 -5.17 -12.04
N HIS A 87 7.91 -5.54 -11.45
CA HIS A 87 8.98 -6.19 -12.20
C HIS A 87 8.70 -7.66 -12.52
N HIS A 88 7.94 -8.35 -11.66
CA HIS A 88 7.79 -9.81 -11.74
C HIS A 88 6.34 -10.29 -11.68
N LEU A 89 5.38 -9.41 -11.38
CA LEU A 89 3.99 -9.75 -11.04
C LEU A 89 3.90 -10.83 -9.93
N LEU A 90 4.87 -10.82 -9.00
CA LEU A 90 4.83 -11.61 -7.78
C LEU A 90 4.37 -10.72 -6.62
N PRO A 91 3.63 -11.28 -5.64
CA PRO A 91 3.12 -10.47 -4.55
C PRO A 91 4.22 -10.01 -3.59
N PHE A 92 3.97 -8.88 -2.95
CA PHE A 92 4.60 -8.48 -1.71
C PHE A 92 3.54 -8.02 -0.73
N ARG A 93 3.79 -8.22 0.55
CA ARG A 93 2.82 -7.95 1.61
C ARG A 93 3.53 -7.48 2.86
N GLY A 94 2.84 -6.67 3.62
CA GLY A 94 3.42 -6.12 4.84
C GLY A 94 2.48 -5.22 5.59
N HIS A 95 3.09 -4.27 6.30
CA HIS A 95 2.40 -3.28 7.11
C HIS A 95 2.81 -1.88 6.68
N ALA A 96 1.81 -1.01 6.59
CA ALA A 96 2.01 0.42 6.47
C ALA A 96 1.76 1.09 7.83
N HIS A 97 2.60 2.03 8.17
CA HIS A 97 2.44 2.91 9.32
C HIS A 97 2.41 4.33 8.80
N ILE A 98 1.37 5.07 9.14
CA ILE A 98 1.13 6.41 8.64
C ILE A 98 1.03 7.34 9.84
N ALA A 99 1.81 8.42 9.82
CA ALA A 99 1.63 9.54 10.73
C ALA A 99 1.46 10.82 9.91
N TYR A 100 0.55 11.69 10.33
CA TYR A 100 0.47 13.03 9.76
C TYR A 100 0.27 14.08 10.86
N LEU A 101 0.82 15.25 10.63
CA LEU A 101 0.66 16.42 11.49
C LEU A 101 -0.44 17.29 10.87
N PRO A 102 -1.62 17.36 11.48
CA PRO A 102 -2.75 18.07 10.90
C PRO A 102 -2.44 19.56 10.66
N GLY A 103 -2.93 20.07 9.53
CA GLY A 103 -3.14 21.49 9.34
C GLY A 103 -4.45 21.92 10.02
N GLU A 104 -5.40 22.44 9.24
CA GLU A 104 -6.72 22.84 9.74
C GLU A 104 -7.73 21.68 9.74
N GLN A 105 -7.39 20.55 9.13
CA GLN A 105 -8.30 19.44 8.91
C GLN A 105 -7.71 18.11 9.33
N VAL A 106 -8.58 17.20 9.76
CA VAL A 106 -8.30 15.79 9.99
C VAL A 106 -9.28 14.95 9.20
N VAL A 107 -8.92 13.70 8.98
CA VAL A 107 -9.75 12.71 8.31
C VAL A 107 -10.09 11.55 9.25
N GLY A 108 -11.21 10.89 8.99
CA GLY A 108 -11.58 9.69 9.74
C GLY A 108 -10.50 8.62 9.58
N LEU A 109 -10.09 7.98 10.67
CA LEU A 109 -8.98 7.00 10.67
C LEU A 109 -9.15 5.86 9.65
N GLY A 110 -10.41 5.48 9.35
CA GLY A 110 -10.73 4.47 8.35
C GLY A 110 -10.44 4.88 6.89
N ALA A 111 -10.19 6.16 6.62
CA ALA A 111 -9.82 6.64 5.29
C ALA A 111 -8.38 6.28 4.92
N LEU A 112 -7.45 6.33 5.88
CA LEU A 112 -6.03 6.03 5.64
C LEU A 112 -5.80 4.61 5.10
N PRO A 113 -6.37 3.54 5.69
CA PRO A 113 -6.27 2.20 5.10
C PRO A 113 -6.83 2.12 3.68
N LYS A 114 -7.89 2.84 3.35
CA LYS A 114 -8.47 2.84 2.00
C LYS A 114 -7.54 3.46 0.96
N VAL A 115 -6.81 4.53 1.33
CA VAL A 115 -5.74 5.09 0.45
C VAL A 115 -4.68 4.03 0.18
N VAL A 116 -4.24 3.33 1.23
CA VAL A 116 -3.26 2.25 1.09
C VAL A 116 -3.80 1.15 0.18
N ASP A 117 -5.05 0.72 0.38
CA ASP A 117 -5.69 -0.35 -0.42
C ASP A 117 -5.76 0.03 -1.90
N VAL A 118 -6.21 1.26 -2.24
CA VAL A 118 -6.31 1.73 -3.62
C VAL A 118 -4.94 1.77 -4.30
N LEU A 119 -3.92 2.29 -3.62
CA LEU A 119 -2.59 2.42 -4.18
C LEU A 119 -1.84 1.08 -4.25
N ALA A 120 -2.05 0.19 -3.28
CA ALA A 120 -1.46 -1.14 -3.26
C ALA A 120 -2.09 -2.08 -4.29
N ALA A 121 -3.37 -1.88 -4.65
CA ALA A 121 -4.06 -2.67 -5.66
C ALA A 121 -3.68 -2.29 -7.11
N ARG A 122 -2.38 -2.11 -7.36
CA ARG A 122 -1.76 -1.77 -8.64
C ARG A 122 -0.45 -2.51 -8.80
N PRO A 123 0.14 -2.62 -10.02
CA PRO A 123 1.56 -2.98 -10.14
C PRO A 123 2.41 -1.89 -9.47
N GLN A 124 3.24 -2.28 -8.49
CA GLN A 124 3.97 -1.34 -7.63
C GLN A 124 5.43 -1.73 -7.40
N VAL A 125 6.22 -0.72 -7.03
CA VAL A 125 7.42 -0.88 -6.22
C VAL A 125 7.16 -0.24 -4.86
N GLN A 126 7.73 -0.81 -3.81
CA GLN A 126 7.43 -0.40 -2.43
C GLN A 126 7.77 1.07 -2.18
N GLU A 127 8.87 1.54 -2.74
CA GLU A 127 9.32 2.93 -2.63
C GLU A 127 8.27 3.90 -3.19
N ARG A 128 7.79 3.63 -4.42
CA ARG A 128 6.77 4.47 -5.05
C ARG A 128 5.42 4.38 -4.33
N LEU A 129 5.06 3.20 -3.80
CA LEU A 129 3.84 3.04 -3.00
C LEU A 129 3.87 3.97 -1.79
N GLY A 130 4.99 4.01 -1.05
CA GLY A 130 5.16 4.89 0.10
C GLY A 130 5.06 6.38 -0.26
N GLU A 131 5.73 6.79 -1.34
CA GLU A 131 5.70 8.16 -1.84
C GLU A 131 4.27 8.58 -2.26
N GLN A 132 3.56 7.73 -3.01
CA GLN A 132 2.18 8.01 -3.45
C GLN A 132 1.19 8.09 -2.29
N ILE A 133 1.36 7.27 -1.24
CA ILE A 133 0.52 7.37 -0.03
C ILE A 133 0.80 8.70 0.66
N ALA A 134 2.07 9.10 0.79
CA ALA A 134 2.44 10.35 1.42
C ALA A 134 1.88 11.56 0.64
N ASP A 135 2.02 11.57 -0.69
CA ASP A 135 1.50 12.63 -1.55
C ASP A 135 -0.02 12.74 -1.45
N ALA A 136 -0.75 11.62 -1.53
CA ALA A 136 -2.21 11.63 -1.44
C ALA A 136 -2.72 12.24 -0.13
N ILE A 137 -2.03 11.97 0.98
CA ILE A 137 -2.41 12.52 2.30
C ILE A 137 -2.01 13.99 2.41
N ASP A 138 -0.82 14.34 1.95
CA ASP A 138 -0.30 15.72 1.98
C ASP A 138 -1.20 16.66 1.17
N ASP A 139 -1.49 16.28 -0.08
CA ASP A 139 -2.30 17.06 -1.01
C ASP A 139 -3.76 17.21 -0.53
N ALA A 140 -4.35 16.14 0.02
CA ALA A 140 -5.75 16.18 0.42
C ALA A 140 -6.00 16.92 1.75
N LEU A 141 -5.04 16.90 2.69
CA LEU A 141 -5.21 17.43 4.03
C LEU A 141 -4.45 18.75 4.27
N ASP A 142 -3.64 19.21 3.31
CA ASP A 142 -2.69 20.30 3.52
C ASP A 142 -1.95 20.12 4.85
N ALA A 143 -1.41 18.91 5.01
CA ALA A 143 -0.82 18.46 6.26
C ALA A 143 0.51 19.19 6.49
N ARG A 144 0.79 19.59 7.75
CA ARG A 144 2.09 20.21 8.08
C ARG A 144 3.27 19.23 8.00
N GLY A 145 2.97 17.94 7.95
CA GLY A 145 3.93 16.86 7.73
C GLY A 145 3.25 15.52 7.59
N VAL A 146 3.82 14.64 6.76
CA VAL A 146 3.39 13.27 6.57
C VAL A 146 4.59 12.34 6.67
N LEU A 147 4.43 11.21 7.34
CA LEU A 147 5.39 10.12 7.41
C LEU A 147 4.69 8.81 7.08
N VAL A 148 5.23 8.10 6.10
CA VAL A 148 4.78 6.76 5.72
C VAL A 148 5.95 5.80 5.85
N VAL A 149 5.77 4.74 6.62
CA VAL A 149 6.76 3.66 6.77
C VAL A 149 6.11 2.38 6.29
N LEU A 150 6.74 1.71 5.31
CA LEU A 150 6.30 0.41 4.82
C LEU A 150 7.33 -0.64 5.19
N ASP A 151 6.88 -1.73 5.80
CA ASP A 151 7.68 -2.92 6.12
C ASP A 151 7.03 -4.11 5.41
N ALA A 152 7.74 -4.74 4.46
CA ALA A 152 7.16 -5.78 3.63
C ALA A 152 8.14 -6.88 3.22
N VAL A 153 7.59 -8.07 3.00
CA VAL A 153 8.26 -9.23 2.45
C VAL A 153 7.89 -9.38 0.98
N HIS A 154 8.90 -9.55 0.13
CA HIS A 154 8.77 -9.65 -1.33
C HIS A 154 8.99 -11.08 -1.81
N GLU A 155 7.97 -11.71 -2.39
CA GLU A 155 8.07 -13.08 -2.89
C GLU A 155 9.08 -13.21 -4.04
N CYS A 156 9.35 -12.13 -4.79
CA CYS A 156 10.39 -12.12 -5.81
C CYS A 156 11.82 -12.25 -5.26
N VAL A 157 12.01 -11.99 -3.96
CA VAL A 157 13.28 -12.14 -3.23
C VAL A 157 13.30 -13.43 -2.42
N THR A 158 12.20 -13.75 -1.73
CA THR A 158 12.15 -14.86 -0.78
C THR A 158 11.97 -16.22 -1.44
N MET A 159 11.18 -16.32 -2.53
CA MET A 159 10.79 -17.59 -3.14
C MET A 159 11.65 -17.99 -4.34
N ARG A 160 12.42 -17.07 -4.91
CA ARG A 160 13.27 -17.31 -6.09
C ARG A 160 14.61 -16.59 -5.98
N GLY A 161 15.54 -16.86 -6.92
CA GLY A 161 16.82 -16.17 -6.98
C GLY A 161 17.66 -16.36 -5.72
N GLY A 162 17.91 -15.29 -4.99
CA GLY A 162 18.77 -15.30 -3.79
C GLY A 162 18.22 -16.10 -2.60
N ARG A 163 16.96 -16.52 -2.65
CA ARG A 163 16.29 -17.34 -1.61
C ARG A 163 16.58 -16.85 -0.20
N GLN A 164 16.25 -15.58 0.05
CA GLN A 164 16.41 -14.95 1.38
C GLN A 164 15.05 -14.95 2.10
N PRO A 165 14.67 -16.05 2.79
CA PRO A 165 13.32 -16.22 3.32
C PRO A 165 12.97 -15.21 4.43
N ASP A 166 13.98 -14.72 5.14
CA ASP A 166 13.81 -13.81 6.28
C ASP A 166 14.04 -12.33 5.89
N ALA A 167 14.30 -12.05 4.60
CA ALA A 167 14.53 -10.68 4.16
C ALA A 167 13.23 -9.88 4.14
N ALA A 168 13.22 -8.75 4.82
CA ALA A 168 12.17 -7.74 4.75
C ALA A 168 12.76 -6.42 4.22
N THR A 169 11.93 -5.64 3.56
CA THR A 169 12.30 -4.32 3.03
C THR A 169 11.57 -3.26 3.82
N LEU A 170 12.32 -2.31 4.38
CA LEU A 170 11.77 -1.12 5.04
C LEU A 170 11.96 0.09 4.14
N THR A 171 10.88 0.82 3.86
CA THR A 171 10.93 2.09 3.12
C THR A 171 10.25 3.20 3.90
N VAL A 172 10.71 4.42 3.69
CA VAL A 172 10.23 5.61 4.40
C VAL A 172 10.00 6.73 3.41
N ALA A 173 8.79 7.28 3.40
CA ALA A 173 8.45 8.51 2.68
C ALA A 173 8.05 9.59 3.69
N ALA A 174 8.50 10.82 3.47
CA ALA A 174 8.23 11.94 4.37
C ALA A 174 7.92 13.22 3.60
N ARG A 175 7.00 14.03 4.16
CA ARG A 175 6.64 15.37 3.65
C ARG A 175 6.65 16.38 4.80
N GLY A 176 6.77 17.65 4.45
CA GLY A 176 6.68 18.77 5.39
C GLY A 176 7.65 18.64 6.57
N ALA A 177 7.14 18.86 7.77
CA ALA A 177 7.93 18.85 9.01
C ALA A 177 8.68 17.51 9.24
N PHE A 178 8.15 16.38 8.76
CA PHE A 178 8.78 15.08 8.95
C PHE A 178 9.93 14.81 7.97
N THR A 179 10.30 15.75 7.10
CA THR A 179 11.58 15.70 6.39
C THR A 179 12.76 15.97 7.33
N ASP A 180 12.52 16.60 8.49
CA ASP A 180 13.53 16.77 9.54
C ASP A 180 13.79 15.43 10.26
N PRO A 181 15.05 14.95 10.29
CA PRO A 181 15.41 13.71 10.96
C PRO A 181 15.08 13.68 12.46
N ALA A 182 15.15 14.81 13.17
CA ALA A 182 14.86 14.87 14.60
C ALA A 182 13.35 14.61 14.87
N GLN A 183 12.48 15.21 14.08
CA GLN A 183 11.04 15.00 14.19
C GLN A 183 10.63 13.57 13.81
N ARG A 184 11.28 12.98 12.80
CA ARG A 184 11.06 11.56 12.45
C ARG A 184 11.49 10.61 13.54
N ALA A 185 12.62 10.89 14.22
CA ALA A 185 13.14 10.00 15.27
C ALA A 185 12.15 9.79 16.40
N GLU A 186 11.42 10.83 16.79
CA GLU A 186 10.34 10.73 17.79
C GLU A 186 9.24 9.78 17.35
N LEU A 187 8.77 9.89 16.11
CA LEU A 187 7.75 9.00 15.57
C LEU A 187 8.24 7.55 15.43
N PHE A 188 9.50 7.35 15.03
CA PHE A 188 10.08 6.00 14.97
C PHE A 188 10.15 5.34 16.37
N ALA A 189 10.45 6.10 17.41
CA ALA A 189 10.43 5.58 18.78
C ALA A 189 9.02 5.06 19.17
N LEU A 190 7.97 5.75 18.73
CA LEU A 190 6.58 5.33 18.96
C LEU A 190 6.16 4.11 18.12
N LEU A 191 6.78 3.88 16.99
CA LEU A 191 6.52 2.69 16.15
C LEU A 191 7.10 1.40 16.78
N GLY A 192 7.99 1.52 17.78
CA GLY A 192 8.57 0.37 18.48
C GLY A 192 9.72 -0.30 17.74
N GLY A 193 10.30 0.36 16.75
CA GLY A 193 11.36 -0.17 15.89
C GLY A 193 10.88 -1.28 14.94
N PRO A 194 11.72 -1.72 14.02
CA PRO A 194 11.40 -2.85 13.13
C PRO A 194 11.16 -4.12 13.97
N ARG A 195 10.14 -4.89 13.61
CA ARG A 195 9.85 -6.21 14.20
C ARG A 195 10.84 -7.23 13.71
#